data_d2b59f6ec1774cfe445ccbdebcd3a241
#
_entry.id   d2b59f6ec1774cfe445ccbdebcd3a241
#
_cell.length_a   1.000
_cell.length_b   1.000
_cell.length_c   1.000
_cell.angle_alpha   90.00
_cell.angle_beta   90.00
_cell.angle_gamma   90.00
#
_symmetry.space_group_name_H-M   'P 1'
#
loop_
_entity.id
_entity.type
_entity.pdbx_description
1 polymer ?
#
loop_
_entity_poly.entity_id
_entity_poly.type
_entity_poly.pdbx_seq_one_letter_code
_entity_poly.pdbx_strand_id
1 'polypeptide(L)'
;PEYIAKYGSNFAGAHGDAVNPVRLLRAENRFNRTSDVWSTTSLQIANIIQGLKFTSRFTYNLKTNNYKNFRPIQDEPGKPNNSNSLDVTNYRTDAWKTENTLTYDNSFGNHTVGALFSTTADHYNVRGLKVNGKNFADESPYLQYLAYAGTTSATDYLTGPDANVSLVARLAYSYDARYFVTASWRRDYAGRLPKENNFGDFPAATLAWKISNEKFFKKSDFIGMLKLRASWGRVGNLGSIDYNYKSLLLGTSYWQEQAQYGVINNATWNNFVYNSTAMNRNLTWETSEQWDLGLDVELFKNRLALSFDYFDKRTFNLIQKQTMNWPSSIGLDPLLINQGEIRNRGIEIQANWNDRVNKDFSYFVSGNFSYLKNCVSDIGVKNADGSPGVWTDSDSKFRNIPYTRQTAEGEPLNSYYLIKTDGIFQSDAEAAAYVDKNGKRIQPNAVAGDLKFIDYNNDGKIDDKDRQYCGSATPKITYSFSFGATYKKFSFSAMFQGVGGAQAFYAAKSVILSDADGNFNRVKDILNAWSPTNASSNIPRLSMNDPNSNFS
;
A
#
# COMPACT_ATOMS: atom_id res chain seq x y z
N PRO A 1 14.92 30.66 23.97
CA PRO A 1 15.03 32.03 24.50
C PRO A 1 16.18 32.80 23.92
N GLU A 2 17.42 32.29 23.93
CA GLU A 2 18.59 32.96 23.38
C GLU A 2 18.53 33.26 21.88
N TYR A 3 17.93 32.37 21.13
CA TYR A 3 17.75 32.51 19.68
C TYR A 3 16.70 33.57 19.33
N ILE A 4 15.58 33.60 20.08
CA ILE A 4 14.56 34.63 19.95
C ILE A 4 15.12 36.02 20.35
N ALA A 5 15.94 36.08 21.40
CA ALA A 5 16.64 37.32 21.81
C ALA A 5 17.61 37.83 20.75
N LYS A 6 18.30 36.92 20.01
CA LYS A 6 19.28 37.25 19.00
C LYS A 6 18.69 37.59 17.62
N TYR A 7 17.57 36.91 17.21
CA TYR A 7 17.05 36.98 15.86
C TYR A 7 15.60 37.45 15.78
N GLY A 8 14.97 37.81 16.92
CA GLY A 8 13.58 38.21 17.03
C GLY A 8 12.59 37.04 16.94
N SER A 9 11.32 37.30 17.27
CA SER A 9 10.23 36.31 17.22
C SER A 9 9.81 35.92 15.80
N ASN A 10 10.33 36.58 14.78
CA ASN A 10 9.94 36.38 13.36
C ASN A 10 10.65 35.21 12.67
N PHE A 11 11.29 34.36 13.40
CA PHE A 11 12.18 33.34 12.85
C PHE A 11 11.37 32.20 12.24
N ALA A 12 10.58 31.84 11.88
CA ALA A 12 10.00 30.69 11.18
C ALA A 12 8.50 30.78 10.91
N GLY A 13 7.83 31.75 11.44
CA GLY A 13 6.39 31.86 11.28
C GLY A 13 5.92 33.00 10.37
N ALA A 14 6.80 33.94 10.04
CA ALA A 14 6.40 35.13 9.28
C ALA A 14 6.14 34.85 7.79
N HIS A 15 6.63 33.73 7.28
CA HIS A 15 6.65 33.46 5.84
C HIS A 15 6.36 32.00 5.51
N GLY A 16 5.08 31.59 5.61
CA GLY A 16 4.64 30.30 5.11
C GLY A 16 4.13 29.32 6.18
N ASP A 17 3.97 28.07 5.77
CA ASP A 17 3.34 27.00 6.54
C ASP A 17 4.28 26.24 7.49
N ALA A 18 5.56 26.62 7.52
CA ALA A 18 6.55 25.96 8.34
C ALA A 18 6.35 26.27 9.84
N VAL A 19 6.23 25.23 10.63
CA VAL A 19 6.22 25.30 12.10
C VAL A 19 7.62 24.97 12.61
N ASN A 20 8.07 25.66 13.65
CA ASN A 20 9.36 25.35 14.26
C ASN A 20 9.36 23.94 14.87
N PRO A 21 10.14 22.98 14.32
CA PRO A 21 10.12 21.59 14.81
C PRO A 21 10.63 21.42 16.23
N VAL A 22 11.59 22.28 16.66
CA VAL A 22 12.09 22.27 18.04
C VAL A 22 11.02 22.71 19.02
N ARG A 23 10.20 23.68 18.62
CA ARG A 23 9.05 24.11 19.41
C ARG A 23 8.03 22.99 19.58
N LEU A 24 7.65 22.32 18.49
CA LEU A 24 6.70 21.20 18.54
C LEU A 24 7.17 20.10 19.49
N LEU A 25 8.44 19.76 19.45
CA LEU A 25 9.03 18.73 20.32
C LEU A 25 9.08 19.12 21.80
N ARG A 26 9.17 20.43 22.12
CA ARG A 26 9.29 20.91 23.49
C ARG A 26 7.98 21.36 24.11
N ALA A 27 7.03 21.81 23.28
CA ALA A 27 5.80 22.43 23.75
C ALA A 27 4.71 21.40 24.04
N GLU A 28 4.61 20.34 23.26
CA GLU A 28 3.61 19.30 23.46
C GLU A 28 4.01 18.33 24.57
N ASN A 29 3.15 18.15 25.56
CA ASN A 29 3.32 17.11 26.56
C ASN A 29 2.57 15.86 26.09
N ARG A 30 3.31 14.96 25.44
CA ARG A 30 2.76 13.74 24.83
C ARG A 30 3.20 12.50 25.59
N PHE A 31 2.23 11.68 25.94
CA PHE A 31 2.40 10.37 26.54
C PHE A 31 1.64 9.33 25.72
N ASN A 32 2.30 8.23 25.38
CA ASN A 32 1.66 7.09 24.71
C ASN A 32 2.22 5.79 25.31
N ARG A 33 1.35 5.05 25.99
CA ARG A 33 1.70 3.76 26.59
C ARG A 33 0.82 2.66 26.01
N THR A 34 1.46 1.69 25.39
CA THR A 34 0.82 0.46 24.92
C THR A 34 1.28 -0.71 25.78
N SER A 35 0.33 -1.49 26.27
CA SER A 35 0.58 -2.79 26.89
C SER A 35 -0.03 -3.85 26.01
N ASP A 36 0.74 -4.86 25.64
CA ASP A 36 0.34 -5.92 24.72
C ASP A 36 0.72 -7.27 25.33
N VAL A 37 -0.29 -8.06 25.67
CA VAL A 37 -0.15 -9.37 26.33
C VAL A 37 -0.62 -10.45 25.37
N TRP A 38 0.28 -11.33 25.01
CA TRP A 38 0.02 -12.51 24.20
C TRP A 38 0.14 -13.76 25.07
N SER A 39 -0.89 -14.61 25.03
CA SER A 39 -0.87 -15.92 25.66
C SER A 39 -1.21 -16.97 24.63
N THR A 40 -0.36 -17.97 24.49
CA THR A 40 -0.61 -19.12 23.63
C THR A 40 -0.48 -20.41 24.43
N THR A 41 -1.55 -21.18 24.44
CA THR A 41 -1.60 -22.52 25.05
C THR A 41 -1.77 -23.54 23.95
N SER A 42 -1.00 -24.60 23.97
CA SER A 42 -1.13 -25.70 23.00
C SER A 42 -1.16 -27.06 23.69
N LEU A 43 -2.04 -27.92 23.18
CA LEU A 43 -2.10 -29.34 23.53
C LEU A 43 -1.75 -30.14 22.28
N GLN A 44 -0.78 -31.04 22.41
CA GLN A 44 -0.41 -31.94 21.33
C GLN A 44 -0.56 -33.38 21.82
N ILE A 45 -1.30 -34.19 21.06
CA ILE A 45 -1.44 -35.62 21.26
C ILE A 45 -0.85 -36.29 20.01
N ALA A 46 0.15 -37.12 20.19
CA ALA A 46 0.87 -37.76 19.09
C ALA A 46 1.09 -39.24 19.37
N ASN A 47 1.25 -40.02 18.30
CA ASN A 47 1.66 -41.41 18.31
C ASN A 47 0.69 -42.42 18.99
N ILE A 48 -0.58 -42.04 19.21
CA ILE A 48 -1.62 -43.05 19.55
C ILE A 48 -1.80 -44.02 18.39
N ILE A 49 -1.77 -43.50 17.16
CA ILE A 49 -1.65 -44.24 15.92
C ILE A 49 -0.37 -43.73 15.25
N GLN A 50 0.47 -44.63 14.74
CA GLN A 50 1.72 -44.28 14.08
C GLN A 50 1.49 -43.26 12.97
N GLY A 51 2.19 -42.13 13.04
CA GLY A 51 2.08 -41.03 12.08
C GLY A 51 0.92 -40.06 12.32
N LEU A 52 0.00 -40.37 13.25
CA LEU A 52 -1.14 -39.49 13.58
C LEU A 52 -0.79 -38.54 14.72
N LYS A 53 -1.05 -37.24 14.50
CA LYS A 53 -0.84 -36.19 15.50
C LYS A 53 -2.02 -35.22 15.48
N PHE A 54 -2.57 -34.94 16.65
CA PHE A 54 -3.55 -33.88 16.86
C PHE A 54 -2.89 -32.72 17.63
N THR A 55 -3.12 -31.51 17.20
CA THR A 55 -2.64 -30.30 17.89
C THR A 55 -3.81 -29.33 18.00
N SER A 56 -4.10 -28.92 19.23
CA SER A 56 -5.04 -27.84 19.54
C SER A 56 -4.26 -26.67 20.10
N ARG A 57 -4.48 -25.47 19.58
CA ARG A 57 -3.83 -24.24 20.01
C ARG A 57 -4.87 -23.17 20.27
N PHE A 58 -4.76 -22.49 21.40
CA PHE A 58 -5.55 -21.30 21.71
C PHE A 58 -4.61 -20.14 21.97
N THR A 59 -4.82 -19.04 21.25
CA THR A 59 -4.07 -17.79 21.42
C THR A 59 -5.04 -16.70 21.84
N TYR A 60 -4.69 -15.94 22.86
CA TYR A 60 -5.40 -14.75 23.31
C TYR A 60 -4.46 -13.56 23.31
N ASN A 61 -4.93 -12.43 22.78
CA ASN A 61 -4.22 -11.17 22.79
C ASN A 61 -5.08 -10.09 23.44
N LEU A 62 -4.51 -9.47 24.46
CA LEU A 62 -5.07 -8.30 25.13
C LEU A 62 -4.12 -7.12 24.91
N LYS A 63 -4.56 -6.12 24.17
CA LYS A 63 -3.80 -4.90 23.97
C LYS A 63 -4.57 -3.70 24.52
N THR A 64 -3.90 -2.90 25.34
CA THR A 64 -4.43 -1.62 25.82
C THR A 64 -3.52 -0.49 25.38
N ASN A 65 -4.10 0.62 25.03
CA ASN A 65 -3.36 1.85 24.72
C ASN A 65 -3.92 3.00 25.54
N ASN A 66 -3.03 3.76 26.13
CA ASN A 66 -3.33 5.00 26.84
C ASN A 66 -2.53 6.12 26.16
N TYR A 67 -3.20 6.98 25.49
CA TYR A 67 -2.62 8.15 24.81
C TYR A 67 -3.11 9.42 25.46
N LYS A 68 -2.21 10.35 25.70
CA LYS A 68 -2.47 11.69 26.20
C LYS A 68 -1.59 12.68 25.48
N ASN A 69 -2.15 13.78 25.00
CA ASN A 69 -1.38 14.87 24.38
C ASN A 69 -1.98 16.21 24.76
N PHE A 70 -1.22 17.00 25.49
CA PHE A 70 -1.56 18.38 25.81
C PHE A 70 -0.82 19.33 24.86
N ARG A 71 -1.58 20.22 24.22
CA ARG A 71 -1.08 21.29 23.36
C ARG A 71 -1.33 22.63 24.03
N PRO A 72 -0.30 23.38 24.44
CA PRO A 72 -0.45 24.68 25.06
C PRO A 72 -0.84 25.76 24.04
N ILE A 73 -1.31 26.90 24.55
CA ILE A 73 -1.39 28.14 23.77
C ILE A 73 0.02 28.56 23.36
N GLN A 74 0.17 29.03 22.13
CA GLN A 74 1.44 29.48 21.62
C GLN A 74 1.27 30.63 20.66
N ASP A 75 1.89 31.73 21.01
CA ASP A 75 2.01 32.90 20.18
C ASP A 75 3.23 32.74 19.27
N GLU A 76 3.01 32.10 18.11
CA GLU A 76 4.01 31.97 17.06
C GLU A 76 3.57 32.78 15.84
N PRO A 77 4.34 33.83 15.44
CA PRO A 77 4.00 34.61 14.26
C PRO A 77 3.77 33.73 13.02
N GLY A 78 2.64 33.89 12.37
CA GLY A 78 2.23 33.13 11.19
C GLY A 78 1.50 31.81 11.48
N LYS A 79 1.69 31.20 12.66
CA LYS A 79 1.01 29.94 13.06
C LYS A 79 0.70 29.90 14.56
N PRO A 80 -0.05 30.86 15.10
CA PRO A 80 -0.41 30.86 16.52
C PRO A 80 -1.32 29.66 16.83
N ASN A 81 -1.12 29.04 17.98
CA ASN A 81 -2.10 28.15 18.59
C ASN A 81 -2.84 28.93 19.68
N ASN A 82 -4.01 29.44 19.37
CA ASN A 82 -4.78 30.32 20.24
C ASN A 82 -5.65 29.58 21.28
N SER A 83 -5.68 28.25 21.24
CA SER A 83 -6.48 27.44 22.15
C SER A 83 -5.70 26.24 22.62
N ASN A 84 -5.53 26.13 23.93
CA ASN A 84 -4.96 24.92 24.50
C ASN A 84 -5.96 23.75 24.39
N SER A 85 -5.41 22.55 24.28
CA SER A 85 -6.21 21.35 24.17
C SER A 85 -5.52 20.12 24.77
N LEU A 86 -6.33 19.21 25.27
CA LEU A 86 -5.91 17.91 25.77
C LEU A 86 -6.65 16.81 25.03
N ASP A 87 -5.92 15.98 24.27
CA ASP A 87 -6.43 14.76 23.68
C ASP A 87 -6.11 13.58 24.61
N VAL A 88 -7.13 12.85 25.00
CA VAL A 88 -7.02 11.58 25.73
C VAL A 88 -7.69 10.50 24.90
N THR A 89 -6.95 9.42 24.61
CA THR A 89 -7.50 8.27 23.90
C THR A 89 -7.12 7.00 24.65
N ASN A 90 -8.11 6.24 25.04
CA ASN A 90 -7.95 4.93 25.64
C ASN A 90 -8.65 3.90 24.78
N TYR A 91 -7.96 2.85 24.40
CA TYR A 91 -8.61 1.72 23.73
C TYR A 91 -8.09 0.37 24.24
N ARG A 92 -8.95 -0.60 24.11
CA ARG A 92 -8.69 -2.00 24.42
C ARG A 92 -9.03 -2.85 23.20
N THR A 93 -8.09 -3.70 22.82
CA THR A 93 -8.28 -4.75 21.82
C THR A 93 -8.36 -6.08 22.55
N ASP A 94 -9.40 -6.83 22.26
CA ASP A 94 -9.58 -8.22 22.65
C ASP A 94 -9.59 -9.08 21.38
N ALA A 95 -8.61 -9.95 21.25
CA ALA A 95 -8.52 -10.87 20.12
C ALA A 95 -8.22 -12.29 20.60
N TRP A 96 -8.85 -13.27 19.99
CA TRP A 96 -8.53 -14.67 20.25
C TRP A 96 -8.57 -15.49 18.95
N LYS A 97 -7.78 -16.56 18.96
CA LYS A 97 -7.70 -17.51 17.84
C LYS A 97 -7.60 -18.92 18.40
N THR A 98 -8.38 -19.83 17.86
CA THR A 98 -8.25 -21.27 18.10
C THR A 98 -7.91 -21.98 16.80
N GLU A 99 -7.00 -22.93 16.88
CA GLU A 99 -6.55 -23.76 15.75
C GLU A 99 -6.54 -25.22 16.20
N ASN A 100 -7.25 -26.06 15.48
CA ASN A 100 -7.28 -27.51 15.71
C ASN A 100 -6.79 -28.20 14.43
N THR A 101 -5.69 -28.91 14.52
CA THR A 101 -5.03 -29.52 13.37
C THR A 101 -4.81 -31.00 13.62
N LEU A 102 -5.29 -31.82 12.71
CA LEU A 102 -5.01 -33.26 12.64
C LEU A 102 -4.06 -33.49 11.47
N THR A 103 -2.93 -34.13 11.73
CA THR A 103 -1.95 -34.50 10.71
C THR A 103 -1.69 -36.00 10.74
N TYR A 104 -1.53 -36.58 9.58
CA TYR A 104 -1.09 -37.96 9.40
C TYR A 104 0.06 -37.98 8.41
N ASP A 105 1.21 -38.50 8.82
CA ASP A 105 2.41 -38.63 8.00
C ASP A 105 2.95 -40.05 8.16
N ASN A 106 3.06 -40.78 7.04
CA ASN A 106 3.55 -42.15 7.07
C ASN A 106 4.21 -42.54 5.71
N SER A 107 5.08 -43.52 5.79
CA SER A 107 5.74 -44.09 4.60
C SER A 107 5.54 -45.61 4.54
N PHE A 108 5.15 -46.09 3.36
CA PHE A 108 4.86 -47.50 3.07
C PHE A 108 5.72 -47.93 1.87
N GLY A 109 6.85 -48.51 2.14
CA GLY A 109 7.82 -48.83 1.09
C GLY A 109 8.27 -47.57 0.35
N ASN A 110 7.98 -47.50 -0.95
CA ASN A 110 8.33 -46.34 -1.78
C ASN A 110 7.27 -45.21 -1.75
N HIS A 111 6.18 -45.37 -0.99
CA HIS A 111 5.07 -44.41 -0.92
C HIS A 111 5.16 -43.61 0.36
N THR A 112 5.12 -42.29 0.27
CA THR A 112 4.97 -41.41 1.43
C THR A 112 3.68 -40.63 1.28
N VAL A 113 2.86 -40.64 2.31
CA VAL A 113 1.57 -39.96 2.39
C VAL A 113 1.56 -39.00 3.55
N GLY A 114 1.19 -37.75 3.30
CA GLY A 114 0.90 -36.77 4.32
C GLY A 114 -0.52 -36.23 4.14
N ALA A 115 -1.30 -36.22 5.20
CA ALA A 115 -2.64 -35.64 5.22
C ALA A 115 -2.76 -34.64 6.37
N LEU A 116 -3.46 -33.54 6.13
CA LEU A 116 -3.76 -32.52 7.12
C LEU A 116 -5.21 -32.10 6.99
N PHE A 117 -5.88 -32.00 8.15
CA PHE A 117 -7.15 -31.30 8.27
C PHE A 117 -7.03 -30.31 9.43
N SER A 118 -7.41 -29.06 9.19
CA SER A 118 -7.33 -27.99 10.21
C SER A 118 -8.58 -27.15 10.21
N THR A 119 -9.02 -26.77 11.40
CA THR A 119 -10.05 -25.76 11.61
C THR A 119 -9.46 -24.59 12.40
N THR A 120 -9.78 -23.39 11.95
CA THR A 120 -9.39 -22.16 12.64
C THR A 120 -10.62 -21.31 12.89
N ALA A 121 -10.73 -20.74 14.09
CA ALA A 121 -11.70 -19.67 14.35
C ALA A 121 -10.99 -18.52 15.06
N ASP A 122 -11.27 -17.30 14.65
CA ASP A 122 -10.72 -16.10 15.26
C ASP A 122 -11.78 -15.03 15.48
N HIS A 123 -11.49 -14.18 16.45
CA HIS A 123 -12.31 -13.04 16.79
C HIS A 123 -11.43 -11.85 17.13
N TYR A 124 -11.83 -10.67 16.68
CA TYR A 124 -11.14 -9.41 16.91
C TYR A 124 -12.15 -8.32 17.26
N ASN A 125 -11.89 -7.55 18.31
CA ASN A 125 -12.75 -6.47 18.75
C ASN A 125 -11.90 -5.34 19.36
N VAL A 126 -12.18 -4.10 19.00
CA VAL A 126 -11.56 -2.90 19.61
C VAL A 126 -12.65 -2.03 20.18
N ARG A 127 -12.52 -1.66 21.44
CA ARG A 127 -13.38 -0.68 22.11
C ARG A 127 -12.52 0.46 22.62
N GLY A 128 -12.99 1.69 22.47
CA GLY A 128 -12.22 2.83 22.89
C GLY A 128 -13.05 4.07 23.18
N LEU A 129 -12.42 4.97 23.94
CA LEU A 129 -12.94 6.29 24.25
C LEU A 129 -11.89 7.33 23.87
N LYS A 130 -12.30 8.29 23.05
CA LYS A 130 -11.52 9.48 22.72
C LYS A 130 -12.22 10.68 23.31
N VAL A 131 -11.48 11.46 24.11
CA VAL A 131 -11.97 12.69 24.72
C VAL A 131 -11.03 13.82 24.37
N ASN A 132 -11.59 14.94 23.92
CA ASN A 132 -10.87 16.19 23.70
C ASN A 132 -11.38 17.22 24.70
N GLY A 133 -10.46 17.82 25.48
CA GLY A 133 -10.71 18.95 26.35
C GLY A 133 -10.06 20.21 25.78
N LYS A 134 -10.70 21.37 25.94
CA LYS A 134 -10.20 22.68 25.50
C LYS A 134 -10.42 23.75 26.57
N ASN A 135 -9.76 24.91 26.37
CA ASN A 135 -9.92 26.10 27.20
C ASN A 135 -9.55 25.87 28.67
N PHE A 136 -8.35 25.37 28.89
CA PHE A 136 -7.76 25.27 30.23
C PHE A 136 -7.36 26.66 30.70
N ALA A 137 -7.75 27.01 31.93
CA ALA A 137 -7.40 28.30 32.55
C ALA A 137 -5.91 28.37 32.94
N ASP A 138 -5.28 27.22 33.22
CA ASP A 138 -3.87 27.07 33.57
C ASP A 138 -3.27 25.87 32.84
N GLU A 139 -2.09 26.03 32.28
CA GLU A 139 -1.38 25.05 31.48
C GLU A 139 -0.33 24.27 32.27
N SER A 140 -0.23 24.48 33.59
CA SER A 140 0.75 23.77 34.42
C SER A 140 0.53 22.23 34.34
N PRO A 141 1.59 21.43 34.40
CA PRO A 141 1.52 19.98 34.22
C PRO A 141 0.57 19.28 35.17
N TYR A 142 0.34 19.85 36.38
CA TYR A 142 -0.56 19.25 37.39
C TYR A 142 -2.05 19.48 37.08
N LEU A 143 -2.39 20.43 36.16
CA LEU A 143 -3.74 20.77 35.76
C LEU A 143 -4.10 20.29 34.35
N GLN A 144 -3.20 19.58 33.70
CA GLN A 144 -3.45 18.97 32.38
C GLN A 144 -4.32 17.70 32.49
N TYR A 145 -5.51 17.82 33.05
CA TYR A 145 -6.52 16.76 33.17
C TYR A 145 -7.87 17.26 32.68
N LEU A 146 -8.66 16.36 32.06
CA LEU A 146 -9.98 16.69 31.50
C LEU A 146 -10.93 17.37 32.48
N ALA A 147 -10.78 17.10 33.78
CA ALA A 147 -11.56 17.74 34.84
C ALA A 147 -11.38 19.27 34.91
N TYR A 148 -10.27 19.78 34.39
CA TYR A 148 -9.94 21.22 34.38
C TYR A 148 -10.17 21.89 33.02
N ALA A 149 -10.70 21.15 32.03
CA ALA A 149 -11.06 21.69 30.74
C ALA A 149 -12.33 22.56 30.85
N GLY A 150 -12.32 23.72 30.21
CA GLY A 150 -13.53 24.58 30.11
C GLY A 150 -14.64 23.92 29.25
N THR A 151 -14.23 23.11 28.27
CA THR A 151 -15.16 22.33 27.44
C THR A 151 -14.57 20.96 27.14
N THR A 152 -15.43 19.93 27.07
CA THR A 152 -15.05 18.57 26.69
C THR A 152 -15.96 18.02 25.61
N SER A 153 -15.40 17.22 24.72
CA SER A 153 -16.15 16.39 23.77
C SER A 153 -15.64 14.96 23.83
N ALA A 154 -16.55 14.00 23.84
CA ALA A 154 -16.20 12.59 23.93
C ALA A 154 -16.78 11.81 22.75
N THR A 155 -16.02 10.85 22.24
CA THR A 155 -16.46 9.91 21.22
C THR A 155 -16.12 8.51 21.69
N ASP A 156 -17.14 7.69 21.85
CA ASP A 156 -17.00 6.26 22.03
C ASP A 156 -16.90 5.60 20.65
N TYR A 157 -16.03 4.63 20.50
CA TYR A 157 -15.89 3.93 19.25
C TYR A 157 -15.68 2.43 19.44
N LEU A 158 -16.20 1.72 18.47
CA LEU A 158 -16.10 0.27 18.36
C LEU A 158 -15.62 -0.07 16.95
N THR A 159 -14.54 -0.86 16.87
CA THR A 159 -14.10 -1.47 15.62
C THR A 159 -14.26 -2.99 15.72
N GLY A 160 -15.04 -3.57 14.86
CA GLY A 160 -15.50 -4.96 14.96
C GLY A 160 -16.90 -5.04 15.59
N PRO A 161 -17.32 -6.21 16.09
CA PRO A 161 -16.55 -7.45 16.10
C PRO A 161 -16.33 -8.04 14.70
N ASP A 162 -15.12 -8.51 14.43
CA ASP A 162 -14.81 -9.35 13.28
C ASP A 162 -14.61 -10.79 13.74
N ALA A 163 -15.20 -11.72 13.04
CA ALA A 163 -15.10 -13.13 13.34
C ALA A 163 -14.97 -13.93 12.04
N ASN A 164 -13.98 -14.80 11.99
CA ASN A 164 -13.67 -15.57 10.82
C ASN A 164 -13.54 -17.05 11.20
N VAL A 165 -13.89 -17.92 10.27
CA VAL A 165 -13.73 -19.38 10.42
C VAL A 165 -13.08 -19.91 9.15
N SER A 166 -12.09 -20.79 9.30
CA SER A 166 -11.40 -21.42 8.18
C SER A 166 -11.38 -22.94 8.34
N LEU A 167 -11.59 -23.64 7.24
CA LEU A 167 -11.41 -25.08 7.09
C LEU A 167 -10.31 -25.32 6.07
N VAL A 168 -9.34 -26.17 6.41
CA VAL A 168 -8.21 -26.51 5.53
C VAL A 168 -8.08 -28.02 5.45
N ALA A 169 -8.01 -28.55 4.23
CA ALA A 169 -7.65 -29.93 3.96
C ALA A 169 -6.45 -29.95 2.99
N ARG A 170 -5.47 -30.80 3.26
CA ARG A 170 -4.29 -30.99 2.42
C ARG A 170 -3.93 -32.45 2.33
N LEU A 171 -3.64 -32.92 1.12
CA LEU A 171 -3.08 -34.23 0.86
C LEU A 171 -1.74 -34.07 0.12
N ALA A 172 -0.71 -34.68 0.61
CA ALA A 172 0.61 -34.75 -0.02
C ALA A 172 0.97 -36.21 -0.25
N TYR A 173 1.44 -36.51 -1.45
CA TYR A 173 1.88 -37.85 -1.83
C TYR A 173 3.21 -37.78 -2.56
N SER A 174 4.10 -38.69 -2.23
CA SER A 174 5.31 -38.91 -3.04
C SER A 174 5.59 -40.39 -3.27
N TYR A 175 6.11 -40.67 -4.47
CA TYR A 175 6.49 -42.00 -4.85
C TYR A 175 7.98 -42.05 -5.15
N ASP A 176 8.70 -42.90 -4.43
CA ASP A 176 10.12 -43.19 -4.58
C ASP A 176 11.04 -41.96 -4.58
N ALA A 177 10.60 -40.91 -3.85
CA ALA A 177 11.24 -39.58 -3.85
C ALA A 177 11.50 -39.00 -5.27
N ARG A 178 10.70 -39.45 -6.27
CA ARG A 178 10.75 -39.00 -7.68
C ARG A 178 9.58 -38.11 -8.06
N TYR A 179 8.39 -38.55 -7.75
CA TYR A 179 7.13 -37.84 -8.07
C TYR A 179 6.50 -37.31 -6.81
N PHE A 180 6.12 -36.07 -6.82
CA PHE A 180 5.49 -35.39 -5.69
C PHE A 180 4.22 -34.72 -6.17
N VAL A 181 3.12 -34.96 -5.46
CA VAL A 181 1.81 -34.36 -5.71
C VAL A 181 1.29 -33.81 -4.39
N THR A 182 0.85 -32.56 -4.39
CA THR A 182 0.13 -32.00 -3.26
C THR A 182 -1.16 -31.35 -3.76
N ALA A 183 -2.27 -31.65 -3.10
CA ALA A 183 -3.54 -30.94 -3.30
C ALA A 183 -3.99 -30.36 -1.97
N SER A 184 -4.49 -29.14 -1.98
CA SER A 184 -5.09 -28.50 -0.81
C SER A 184 -6.36 -27.78 -1.18
N TRP A 185 -7.25 -27.70 -0.22
CA TRP A 185 -8.49 -26.95 -0.29
C TRP A 185 -8.65 -26.16 1.01
N ARG A 186 -9.00 -24.90 0.86
CA ARG A 186 -9.29 -24.02 1.98
C ARG A 186 -10.64 -23.35 1.74
N ARG A 187 -11.50 -23.36 2.76
CA ARG A 187 -12.71 -22.56 2.81
C ARG A 187 -12.62 -21.58 3.97
N ASP A 188 -12.78 -20.31 3.65
CA ASP A 188 -12.80 -19.23 4.63
C ASP A 188 -14.19 -18.59 4.70
N TYR A 189 -14.69 -18.38 5.90
CA TYR A 189 -15.89 -17.61 6.20
C TYR A 189 -15.46 -16.30 6.87
N ALA A 190 -15.87 -15.16 6.31
CA ALA A 190 -15.52 -13.84 6.80
C ALA A 190 -16.73 -13.10 7.35
N GLY A 191 -16.63 -12.64 8.58
CA GLY A 191 -17.66 -11.85 9.25
C GLY A 191 -17.97 -10.51 8.59
N ARG A 192 -17.05 -9.96 7.82
CA ARG A 192 -17.18 -8.67 7.13
C ARG A 192 -18.04 -8.71 5.88
N LEU A 193 -18.15 -9.84 5.23
CA LEU A 193 -18.95 -10.01 4.02
C LEU A 193 -20.43 -10.23 4.33
N PRO A 194 -21.33 -9.90 3.37
CA PRO A 194 -22.74 -10.27 3.43
C PRO A 194 -22.92 -11.79 3.63
N LYS A 195 -23.94 -12.18 4.39
CA LYS A 195 -24.15 -13.58 4.77
C LYS A 195 -24.24 -14.53 3.56
N GLU A 196 -24.78 -14.04 2.47
CA GLU A 196 -24.98 -14.78 1.22
C GLU A 196 -23.65 -15.09 0.50
N ASN A 197 -22.61 -14.25 0.71
CA ASN A 197 -21.33 -14.30 0.01
C ASN A 197 -20.13 -14.32 0.98
N ASN A 198 -20.34 -14.72 2.25
CA ASN A 198 -19.32 -14.62 3.27
C ASN A 198 -18.26 -15.72 3.22
N PHE A 199 -18.40 -16.71 2.35
CA PHE A 199 -17.39 -17.75 2.20
C PHE A 199 -16.67 -17.69 0.85
N GLY A 200 -15.43 -18.19 0.83
CA GLY A 200 -14.63 -18.39 -0.37
C GLY A 200 -13.92 -19.74 -0.35
N ASP A 201 -13.83 -20.38 -1.51
CA ASP A 201 -13.10 -21.63 -1.71
C ASP A 201 -11.80 -21.39 -2.46
N PHE A 202 -10.71 -21.85 -1.89
CA PHE A 202 -9.35 -21.60 -2.37
C PHE A 202 -8.59 -22.92 -2.56
N PRO A 203 -8.78 -23.60 -3.71
CA PRO A 203 -8.03 -24.78 -4.05
C PRO A 203 -6.60 -24.44 -4.49
N ALA A 204 -5.65 -25.39 -4.25
CA ALA A 204 -4.32 -25.33 -4.81
C ALA A 204 -3.77 -26.74 -5.07
N ALA A 205 -2.93 -26.87 -6.08
CA ALA A 205 -2.25 -28.11 -6.43
C ALA A 205 -0.79 -27.84 -6.81
N THR A 206 0.10 -28.77 -6.45
CA THR A 206 1.49 -28.74 -6.87
C THR A 206 1.95 -30.10 -7.37
N LEU A 207 2.75 -30.09 -8.42
CA LEU A 207 3.38 -31.27 -8.99
C LEU A 207 4.90 -31.03 -9.03
N ALA A 208 5.66 -32.05 -8.69
CA ALA A 208 7.10 -31.99 -8.91
C ALA A 208 7.66 -33.35 -9.34
N TRP A 209 8.63 -33.28 -10.23
CA TRP A 209 9.34 -34.45 -10.74
C TRP A 209 10.85 -34.27 -10.55
N LYS A 210 11.41 -35.09 -9.69
CA LYS A 210 12.88 -35.15 -9.45
C LYS A 210 13.52 -36.08 -10.45
N ILE A 211 13.83 -35.57 -11.63
CA ILE A 211 14.39 -36.28 -12.77
C ILE A 211 15.72 -36.99 -12.38
N SER A 212 16.52 -36.33 -11.54
CA SER A 212 17.77 -36.87 -11.06
C SER A 212 17.67 -38.15 -10.23
N ASN A 213 16.45 -38.56 -9.82
CA ASN A 213 16.22 -39.81 -9.12
C ASN A 213 15.72 -40.93 -10.07
N GLU A 214 15.54 -40.65 -11.37
CA GLU A 214 15.15 -41.64 -12.36
C GLU A 214 16.29 -42.62 -12.69
N LYS A 215 15.93 -43.86 -13.01
CA LYS A 215 16.89 -44.90 -13.35
C LYS A 215 17.69 -44.59 -14.62
N PHE A 216 17.13 -43.83 -15.56
CA PHE A 216 17.80 -43.40 -16.79
C PHE A 216 18.75 -42.24 -16.57
N PHE A 217 18.62 -41.51 -15.44
CA PHE A 217 19.44 -40.32 -15.16
C PHE A 217 20.79 -40.72 -14.57
N LYS A 218 21.86 -40.49 -15.32
CA LYS A 218 23.23 -40.72 -14.84
C LYS A 218 23.70 -39.50 -14.06
N LYS A 219 23.73 -39.61 -12.74
CA LYS A 219 24.35 -38.59 -11.90
C LYS A 219 25.81 -38.44 -12.24
N SER A 220 26.30 -37.24 -12.29
CA SER A 220 27.70 -36.90 -12.56
C SER A 220 28.17 -35.86 -11.55
N ASP A 221 29.49 -35.67 -11.49
CA ASP A 221 30.07 -34.58 -10.70
C ASP A 221 29.62 -33.19 -11.18
N PHE A 222 29.06 -33.12 -12.40
CA PHE A 222 28.54 -31.87 -12.97
C PHE A 222 27.07 -31.62 -12.58
N ILE A 223 26.19 -32.63 -12.69
CA ILE A 223 24.77 -32.49 -12.33
C ILE A 223 24.44 -33.41 -11.15
N GLY A 224 24.18 -32.83 -9.98
CA GLY A 224 23.79 -33.54 -8.76
C GLY A 224 22.27 -33.70 -8.62
N MET A 225 21.53 -32.66 -8.97
CA MET A 225 20.06 -32.64 -8.90
C MET A 225 19.46 -31.93 -10.11
N LEU A 226 18.32 -32.47 -10.58
CA LEU A 226 17.45 -31.84 -11.56
C LEU A 226 16.01 -32.13 -11.18
N LYS A 227 15.21 -31.07 -10.94
CA LYS A 227 13.80 -31.15 -10.50
C LYS A 227 12.96 -30.13 -11.23
N LEU A 228 11.85 -30.58 -11.82
CA LEU A 228 10.80 -29.72 -12.38
C LEU A 228 9.68 -29.54 -11.36
N ARG A 229 9.08 -28.36 -11.36
CA ARG A 229 7.94 -27.99 -10.49
C ARG A 229 6.86 -27.31 -11.32
N ALA A 230 5.61 -27.57 -10.99
CA ALA A 230 4.45 -26.83 -11.48
C ALA A 230 3.48 -26.65 -10.33
N SER A 231 2.93 -25.45 -10.18
CA SER A 231 1.91 -25.18 -9.19
C SER A 231 0.80 -24.30 -9.74
N TRP A 232 -0.37 -24.44 -9.16
CA TRP A 232 -1.54 -23.63 -9.38
C TRP A 232 -2.29 -23.48 -8.08
N GLY A 233 -2.82 -22.27 -7.82
CA GLY A 233 -3.64 -22.06 -6.64
C GLY A 233 -4.40 -20.74 -6.67
N ARG A 234 -5.42 -20.70 -5.82
CA ARG A 234 -6.22 -19.50 -5.54
C ARG A 234 -6.09 -19.08 -4.10
N VAL A 235 -6.14 -17.75 -3.86
CA VAL A 235 -6.23 -17.14 -2.55
C VAL A 235 -7.21 -15.98 -2.57
N GLY A 236 -7.96 -15.81 -1.48
CA GLY A 236 -8.89 -14.70 -1.28
C GLY A 236 -8.27 -13.55 -0.51
N ASN A 237 -8.77 -12.35 -0.75
CA ASN A 237 -8.39 -11.14 -0.03
C ASN A 237 -9.63 -10.29 0.29
N LEU A 238 -9.62 -9.64 1.46
CA LEU A 238 -10.67 -8.72 1.94
C LEU A 238 -10.10 -7.39 2.44
N GLY A 239 -8.82 -7.10 2.14
CA GLY A 239 -8.06 -6.00 2.75
C GLY A 239 -8.68 -4.61 2.61
N SER A 240 -9.50 -4.38 1.60
CA SER A 240 -10.16 -3.10 1.35
C SER A 240 -11.49 -2.91 2.10
N ILE A 241 -12.00 -3.95 2.76
CA ILE A 241 -13.27 -3.89 3.49
C ILE A 241 -13.01 -3.51 4.95
N ASP A 242 -13.60 -2.41 5.40
CA ASP A 242 -13.55 -1.99 6.79
C ASP A 242 -14.22 -3.03 7.70
N TYR A 243 -13.68 -3.24 8.90
CA TYR A 243 -14.28 -4.09 9.94
C TYR A 243 -15.71 -3.68 10.29
N ASN A 244 -16.01 -2.39 10.18
CA ASN A 244 -17.34 -1.83 10.47
C ASN A 244 -18.30 -1.88 9.28
N TYR A 245 -17.90 -2.41 8.12
CA TYR A 245 -18.74 -2.41 6.92
C TYR A 245 -20.13 -3.00 7.15
N LYS A 246 -20.23 -4.03 7.96
CA LYS A 246 -21.48 -4.69 8.34
C LYS A 246 -22.32 -3.90 9.37
N SER A 247 -21.67 -3.18 10.28
CA SER A 247 -22.36 -2.37 11.30
C SER A 247 -23.07 -1.16 10.70
N LEU A 248 -22.61 -0.70 9.53
CA LEU A 248 -23.23 0.37 8.77
C LEU A 248 -24.65 0.01 8.27
N LEU A 249 -25.00 -1.29 8.20
CA LEU A 249 -26.37 -1.74 7.88
C LEU A 249 -27.37 -1.56 9.01
N LEU A 250 -26.90 -1.45 10.25
CA LEU A 250 -27.76 -1.43 11.42
C LEU A 250 -28.17 -0.02 11.84
N GLY A 251 -27.87 0.99 11.03
CA GLY A 251 -28.56 2.25 11.09
C GLY A 251 -28.07 3.24 12.16
N THR A 252 -26.75 3.37 12.35
CA THR A 252 -26.21 4.47 13.13
C THR A 252 -24.95 5.04 12.50
N SER A 253 -25.08 5.82 11.44
CA SER A 253 -24.03 6.79 11.12
C SER A 253 -24.41 8.16 11.63
N TYR A 254 -23.56 8.68 12.47
CA TYR A 254 -23.64 10.02 13.00
C TYR A 254 -23.21 11.02 11.91
N TRP A 255 -24.16 11.78 11.39
CA TRP A 255 -23.88 13.11 10.91
C TRP A 255 -24.16 14.10 12.04
N GLN A 256 -23.14 14.68 12.61
CA GLN A 256 -23.21 15.75 13.57
C GLN A 256 -23.30 17.12 12.86
N GLU A 257 -24.19 17.25 11.91
CA GLU A 257 -24.68 18.57 11.52
C GLU A 257 -26.20 18.57 11.69
N GLN A 258 -26.65 19.44 12.56
CA GLN A 258 -28.07 19.74 12.79
C GLN A 258 -28.64 20.35 11.51
N ALA A 259 -28.97 19.54 10.53
CA ALA A 259 -29.84 19.98 9.46
C ALA A 259 -31.28 20.03 10.03
N GLN A 260 -31.72 21.18 10.36
CA GLN A 260 -33.15 21.44 10.65
C GLN A 260 -33.93 21.32 9.34
N TYR A 261 -34.52 20.18 9.09
CA TYR A 261 -35.45 20.00 7.98
C TYR A 261 -36.88 19.98 8.49
N GLY A 262 -37.57 21.12 8.27
CA GLY A 262 -39.01 21.23 8.32
C GLY A 262 -39.60 21.49 9.68
N VAL A 263 -40.44 22.54 9.77
CA VAL A 263 -41.36 22.79 10.85
C VAL A 263 -42.72 22.21 10.45
N ILE A 264 -43.14 21.13 11.09
CA ILE A 264 -44.51 20.62 10.99
C ILE A 264 -45.18 20.87 12.32
N ASN A 265 -46.27 21.66 12.30
CA ASN A 265 -47.07 21.98 13.49
C ASN A 265 -46.28 22.63 14.65
N ASN A 266 -45.42 23.60 14.37
CA ASN A 266 -44.59 24.28 15.38
C ASN A 266 -43.63 23.34 16.17
N ALA A 267 -43.43 22.10 15.76
CA ALA A 267 -42.44 21.22 16.34
C ALA A 267 -41.23 21.11 15.40
N THR A 268 -40.04 21.35 15.94
CA THR A 268 -38.78 21.13 15.23
C THR A 268 -38.49 19.63 15.24
N TRP A 269 -38.52 19.01 14.10
CA TRP A 269 -38.11 17.62 13.97
C TRP A 269 -36.59 17.60 13.88
N ASN A 270 -35.93 17.15 14.92
CA ASN A 270 -34.50 16.91 14.96
C ASN A 270 -34.22 15.50 14.50
N ASN A 271 -33.36 15.40 13.48
CA ASN A 271 -32.59 14.24 13.10
C ASN A 271 -33.31 13.12 12.35
N PHE A 272 -33.28 13.19 11.02
CA PHE A 272 -33.16 11.98 10.23
C PHE A 272 -31.66 11.57 10.19
N VAL A 273 -31.29 10.54 10.90
CA VAL A 273 -29.98 9.91 10.77
C VAL A 273 -30.10 8.89 9.64
N TYR A 274 -29.54 9.19 8.47
CA TYR A 274 -29.36 8.18 7.43
C TYR A 274 -27.88 7.80 7.36
N ASN A 275 -27.63 6.54 7.03
CA ASN A 275 -26.28 6.08 6.77
C ASN A 275 -25.88 6.55 5.36
N SER A 276 -24.82 7.37 5.26
CA SER A 276 -24.29 7.79 3.96
C SER A 276 -23.66 6.63 3.17
N THR A 277 -23.33 5.52 3.83
CA THR A 277 -22.69 4.36 3.22
C THR A 277 -23.70 3.23 3.08
N ALA A 278 -24.07 2.89 1.87
CA ALA A 278 -24.89 1.70 1.57
C ALA A 278 -24.01 0.46 1.50
N MET A 279 -24.54 -0.69 1.94
CA MET A 279 -23.85 -1.97 1.78
C MET A 279 -24.27 -2.66 0.48
N ASN A 280 -23.27 -3.10 -0.28
CA ASN A 280 -23.48 -3.99 -1.41
C ASN A 280 -23.67 -5.44 -0.93
N ARG A 281 -24.88 -5.97 -1.06
CA ARG A 281 -25.20 -7.37 -0.69
C ARG A 281 -24.53 -8.42 -1.59
N ASN A 282 -24.08 -8.00 -2.78
CA ASN A 282 -23.40 -8.88 -3.73
C ASN A 282 -21.88 -8.86 -3.57
N LEU A 283 -21.36 -8.13 -2.57
CA LEU A 283 -19.93 -8.05 -2.33
C LEU A 283 -19.38 -9.43 -1.95
N THR A 284 -18.30 -9.83 -2.61
CA THR A 284 -17.63 -11.11 -2.40
C THR A 284 -16.11 -10.93 -2.32
N TRP A 285 -15.39 -12.03 -2.22
CA TRP A 285 -13.94 -12.06 -2.13
C TRP A 285 -13.25 -11.54 -3.40
N GLU A 286 -12.25 -10.69 -3.22
CA GLU A 286 -11.21 -10.49 -4.23
C GLU A 286 -10.39 -11.77 -4.32
N THR A 287 -10.10 -12.25 -5.53
CA THR A 287 -9.43 -13.54 -5.73
C THR A 287 -8.17 -13.37 -6.56
N SER A 288 -7.07 -13.91 -6.06
CA SER A 288 -5.84 -14.10 -6.84
C SER A 288 -5.68 -15.55 -7.24
N GLU A 289 -5.41 -15.78 -8.51
CA GLU A 289 -5.08 -17.07 -9.11
C GLU A 289 -3.66 -17.01 -9.67
N GLN A 290 -2.83 -18.00 -9.38
CA GLN A 290 -1.45 -18.04 -9.84
C GLN A 290 -1.09 -19.40 -10.42
N TRP A 291 -0.39 -19.36 -11.54
CA TRP A 291 0.36 -20.46 -12.12
C TRP A 291 1.84 -20.21 -11.94
N ASP A 292 2.58 -21.26 -11.66
CA ASP A 292 4.01 -21.19 -11.46
C ASP A 292 4.68 -22.43 -12.06
N LEU A 293 5.77 -22.23 -12.82
CA LEU A 293 6.60 -23.27 -13.42
C LEU A 293 8.04 -23.06 -12.98
N GLY A 294 8.62 -24.06 -12.32
CA GLY A 294 9.93 -23.95 -11.72
C GLY A 294 10.88 -25.07 -12.14
N LEU A 295 12.16 -24.75 -12.17
CA LEU A 295 13.28 -25.65 -12.43
C LEU A 295 14.34 -25.47 -11.34
N ASP A 296 14.64 -26.53 -10.59
CA ASP A 296 15.74 -26.58 -9.62
C ASP A 296 16.87 -27.43 -10.15
N VAL A 297 18.09 -26.92 -10.09
CA VAL A 297 19.30 -27.62 -10.56
C VAL A 297 20.42 -27.45 -9.55
N GLU A 298 21.10 -28.55 -9.20
CA GLU A 298 22.35 -28.53 -8.44
C GLU A 298 23.50 -29.03 -9.31
N LEU A 299 24.54 -28.21 -9.37
CA LEU A 299 25.70 -28.45 -10.25
C LEU A 299 27.01 -28.49 -9.43
N PHE A 300 28.07 -29.02 -10.05
CA PHE A 300 29.44 -29.03 -9.52
C PHE A 300 29.55 -29.67 -8.12
N LYS A 301 29.04 -30.90 -7.97
CA LYS A 301 28.97 -31.60 -6.68
C LYS A 301 28.16 -30.82 -5.64
N ASN A 302 27.04 -30.23 -6.08
CA ASN A 302 26.10 -29.42 -5.28
C ASN A 302 26.71 -28.12 -4.74
N ARG A 303 27.79 -27.61 -5.33
CA ARG A 303 28.32 -26.29 -4.97
C ARG A 303 27.46 -25.14 -5.49
N LEU A 304 26.88 -25.31 -6.69
CA LEU A 304 25.99 -24.35 -7.31
C LEU A 304 24.57 -24.87 -7.27
N ALA A 305 23.66 -24.18 -6.55
CA ALA A 305 22.22 -24.39 -6.60
C ALA A 305 21.59 -23.25 -7.40
N LEU A 306 20.81 -23.61 -8.44
CA LEU A 306 20.07 -22.70 -9.29
C LEU A 306 18.58 -23.02 -9.15
N SER A 307 17.75 -21.98 -9.01
CA SER A 307 16.30 -22.04 -9.18
C SER A 307 15.87 -21.02 -10.22
N PHE A 308 15.02 -21.44 -11.11
CA PHE A 308 14.37 -20.60 -12.11
C PHE A 308 12.88 -20.81 -12.00
N ASP A 309 12.11 -19.72 -11.88
CA ASP A 309 10.65 -19.74 -11.80
C ASP A 309 10.05 -18.76 -12.82
N TYR A 310 9.00 -19.18 -13.50
CA TYR A 310 8.11 -18.34 -14.28
C TYR A 310 6.75 -18.36 -13.61
N PHE A 311 6.18 -17.18 -13.34
CA PHE A 311 4.86 -17.05 -12.74
C PHE A 311 3.93 -16.18 -13.58
N ASP A 312 2.64 -16.50 -13.49
CA ASP A 312 1.53 -15.74 -14.04
C ASP A 312 0.43 -15.65 -12.98
N LYS A 313 0.30 -14.48 -12.36
CA LYS A 313 -0.69 -14.19 -11.32
C LYS A 313 -1.74 -13.23 -11.85
N ARG A 314 -3.00 -13.63 -11.73
CA ARG A 314 -4.17 -12.85 -12.06
C ARG A 314 -4.95 -12.54 -10.77
N THR A 315 -5.26 -11.29 -10.50
CA THR A 315 -6.13 -10.87 -9.41
C THR A 315 -7.39 -10.25 -10.01
N PHE A 316 -8.53 -10.80 -9.72
CA PHE A 316 -9.83 -10.41 -10.29
C PHE A 316 -10.87 -10.22 -9.19
N ASN A 317 -12.03 -9.64 -9.54
CA ASN A 317 -13.05 -9.21 -8.59
C ASN A 317 -12.46 -8.24 -7.54
N LEU A 318 -11.62 -7.29 -7.99
CA LEU A 318 -11.01 -6.31 -7.09
C LEU A 318 -12.09 -5.56 -6.32
N ILE A 319 -11.89 -5.41 -5.01
CA ILE A 319 -12.83 -4.70 -4.15
C ILE A 319 -12.51 -3.21 -4.20
N GLN A 320 -13.42 -2.42 -4.76
CA GLN A 320 -13.22 -0.99 -5.01
C GLN A 320 -14.47 -0.17 -4.75
N LYS A 321 -14.28 1.13 -4.49
CA LYS A 321 -15.39 2.09 -4.45
C LYS A 321 -15.84 2.42 -5.88
N GLN A 322 -17.13 2.35 -6.13
CA GLN A 322 -17.75 2.74 -7.41
C GLN A 322 -17.81 4.26 -7.55
N THR A 323 -16.68 4.90 -7.76
CA THR A 323 -16.60 6.37 -7.88
C THR A 323 -17.05 6.89 -9.24
N MET A 324 -16.84 6.11 -10.29
CA MET A 324 -17.25 6.46 -11.66
C MET A 324 -18.73 6.20 -11.87
N ASN A 325 -19.43 7.14 -12.51
CA ASN A 325 -20.87 7.09 -12.76
C ASN A 325 -21.73 6.97 -11.48
N TRP A 326 -21.19 7.35 -10.31
CA TRP A 326 -21.93 7.40 -9.07
C TRP A 326 -22.69 8.73 -8.98
N PRO A 327 -24.04 8.74 -8.93
CA PRO A 327 -24.79 9.98 -8.92
C PRO A 327 -24.65 10.67 -7.56
N SER A 328 -24.05 11.84 -7.51
CA SER A 328 -23.94 12.64 -6.28
C SER A 328 -25.30 13.02 -5.66
N SER A 329 -26.36 13.05 -6.50
CA SER A 329 -27.73 13.35 -6.08
C SER A 329 -28.37 12.29 -5.16
N ILE A 330 -27.79 11.09 -5.07
CA ILE A 330 -28.27 10.03 -4.17
C ILE A 330 -28.00 10.37 -2.70
N GLY A 331 -27.01 11.22 -2.42
CA GLY A 331 -26.60 11.57 -1.05
C GLY A 331 -25.93 10.42 -0.30
N LEU A 332 -25.54 9.36 -0.98
CA LEU A 332 -24.83 8.21 -0.42
C LEU A 332 -23.37 8.16 -0.94
N ASP A 333 -22.48 7.68 -0.09
CA ASP A 333 -21.11 7.38 -0.51
C ASP A 333 -21.06 6.25 -1.55
N PRO A 334 -20.06 6.23 -2.44
CA PRO A 334 -19.88 5.17 -3.41
C PRO A 334 -19.81 3.79 -2.77
N LEU A 335 -20.56 2.83 -3.31
CA LEU A 335 -20.57 1.44 -2.88
C LEU A 335 -19.22 0.76 -3.10
N LEU A 336 -18.88 -0.20 -2.23
CA LEU A 336 -17.87 -1.20 -2.55
C LEU A 336 -18.47 -2.22 -3.52
N ILE A 337 -17.77 -2.48 -4.61
CA ILE A 337 -18.15 -3.45 -5.64
C ILE A 337 -16.94 -4.30 -6.02
N ASN A 338 -17.21 -5.49 -6.55
CA ASN A 338 -16.19 -6.36 -7.12
C ASN A 338 -16.08 -6.07 -8.61
N GLN A 339 -14.99 -5.45 -9.04
CA GLN A 339 -14.72 -5.16 -10.46
C GLN A 339 -13.25 -5.03 -10.76
N GLY A 340 -12.88 -5.31 -12.01
CA GLY A 340 -11.54 -5.14 -12.53
C GLY A 340 -10.63 -6.34 -12.30
N GLU A 341 -9.55 -6.35 -13.06
CA GLU A 341 -8.55 -7.41 -13.09
C GLU A 341 -7.16 -6.84 -13.30
N ILE A 342 -6.19 -7.37 -12.54
CA ILE A 342 -4.77 -7.06 -12.65
C ILE A 342 -4.00 -8.34 -12.90
N ARG A 343 -3.04 -8.29 -13.81
CA ARG A 343 -2.17 -9.41 -14.14
C ARG A 343 -0.71 -9.08 -13.86
N ASN A 344 -0.04 -9.98 -13.17
CA ASN A 344 1.39 -9.91 -12.87
C ASN A 344 2.07 -11.13 -13.45
N ARG A 345 3.04 -10.92 -14.34
CA ARG A 345 3.85 -11.97 -14.94
C ARG A 345 5.31 -11.69 -14.70
N GLY A 346 6.09 -12.72 -14.52
CA GLY A 346 7.50 -12.50 -14.33
C GLY A 346 8.33 -13.77 -14.32
N ILE A 347 9.61 -13.53 -14.17
CA ILE A 347 10.61 -14.57 -13.97
C ILE A 347 11.40 -14.28 -12.71
N GLU A 348 11.77 -15.32 -12.00
CA GLU A 348 12.65 -15.27 -10.84
C GLU A 348 13.79 -16.22 -11.01
N ILE A 349 15.00 -15.76 -10.69
CA ILE A 349 16.22 -16.55 -10.77
C ILE A 349 16.95 -16.42 -9.44
N GLN A 350 17.30 -17.55 -8.85
CA GLN A 350 18.16 -17.61 -7.68
C GLN A 350 19.39 -18.47 -7.98
N ALA A 351 20.56 -17.99 -7.60
CA ALA A 351 21.82 -18.71 -7.73
C ALA A 351 22.55 -18.67 -6.39
N ASN A 352 22.97 -19.85 -5.90
CA ASN A 352 23.72 -19.97 -4.65
C ASN A 352 24.94 -20.83 -4.89
N TRP A 353 26.11 -20.25 -4.78
CA TRP A 353 27.39 -20.93 -4.81
C TRP A 353 27.96 -21.04 -3.41
N ASN A 354 28.28 -22.25 -2.97
CA ASN A 354 28.93 -22.50 -1.69
C ASN A 354 30.13 -23.43 -1.92
N ASP A 355 31.29 -23.04 -1.45
CA ASP A 355 32.47 -23.87 -1.54
C ASP A 355 33.30 -23.81 -0.27
N ARG A 356 33.92 -24.96 0.02
CA ARG A 356 34.89 -25.09 1.09
C ARG A 356 36.21 -25.56 0.48
N VAL A 357 37.13 -24.61 0.30
CA VAL A 357 38.41 -24.87 -0.36
C VAL A 357 39.31 -25.77 0.50
N ASN A 358 39.31 -25.57 1.82
CA ASN A 358 40.05 -26.34 2.80
C ASN A 358 39.45 -26.26 4.20
N LYS A 359 40.12 -26.80 5.23
CA LYS A 359 39.62 -26.79 6.62
C LYS A 359 39.38 -25.36 7.15
N ASP A 360 40.22 -24.43 6.72
CA ASP A 360 40.29 -23.08 7.27
C ASP A 360 39.57 -22.04 6.40
N PHE A 361 39.26 -22.37 5.14
CA PHE A 361 38.67 -21.40 4.21
C PHE A 361 37.43 -21.94 3.51
N SER A 362 36.32 -21.22 3.66
CA SER A 362 35.06 -21.39 2.94
C SER A 362 34.51 -20.05 2.46
N TYR A 363 33.77 -20.06 1.36
CA TYR A 363 33.12 -18.88 0.84
C TYR A 363 31.78 -19.22 0.21
N PHE A 364 30.92 -18.20 0.12
CA PHE A 364 29.67 -18.29 -0.62
C PHE A 364 29.46 -17.04 -1.49
N VAL A 365 28.74 -17.26 -2.59
CA VAL A 365 28.20 -16.18 -3.45
C VAL A 365 26.76 -16.52 -3.72
N SER A 366 25.85 -15.60 -3.46
CA SER A 366 24.43 -15.76 -3.78
C SER A 366 23.86 -14.55 -4.48
N GLY A 367 22.93 -14.78 -5.38
CA GLY A 367 22.22 -13.71 -6.09
C GLY A 367 20.81 -14.12 -6.39
N ASN A 368 19.93 -13.12 -6.40
CA ASN A 368 18.57 -13.25 -6.91
C ASN A 368 18.25 -12.10 -7.86
N PHE A 369 17.46 -12.44 -8.84
CA PHE A 369 16.97 -11.53 -9.86
C PHE A 369 15.48 -11.82 -10.08
N SER A 370 14.66 -10.80 -10.11
CA SER A 370 13.26 -10.89 -10.47
C SER A 370 12.90 -9.81 -11.49
N TYR A 371 12.17 -10.20 -12.52
CA TYR A 371 11.55 -9.29 -13.48
C TYR A 371 10.03 -9.42 -13.39
N LEU A 372 9.35 -8.30 -13.17
CA LEU A 372 7.90 -8.20 -13.04
C LEU A 372 7.30 -7.31 -14.14
N LYS A 373 6.28 -7.82 -14.83
CA LYS A 373 5.38 -7.03 -15.66
C LYS A 373 4.01 -6.99 -14.99
N ASN A 374 3.67 -5.84 -14.39
CA ASN A 374 2.34 -5.53 -13.90
C ASN A 374 1.49 -4.89 -15.02
N CYS A 375 0.22 -5.27 -15.14
CA CYS A 375 -0.69 -4.75 -16.15
C CYS A 375 -2.14 -4.86 -15.65
N VAL A 376 -2.91 -3.79 -15.78
CA VAL A 376 -4.37 -3.82 -15.60
C VAL A 376 -4.97 -4.43 -16.86
N SER A 377 -5.57 -5.60 -16.74
CA SER A 377 -6.17 -6.33 -17.87
C SER A 377 -7.64 -6.00 -18.08
N ASP A 378 -8.32 -5.53 -17.04
CA ASP A 378 -9.71 -5.05 -17.07
C ASP A 378 -9.88 -4.00 -15.97
N ILE A 379 -10.34 -2.82 -16.31
CA ILE A 379 -10.62 -1.76 -15.34
C ILE A 379 -12.00 -1.90 -14.69
N GLY A 380 -12.89 -2.70 -15.29
CA GLY A 380 -14.25 -2.95 -14.79
C GLY A 380 -15.24 -1.82 -15.02
N VAL A 381 -14.81 -0.65 -15.47
CA VAL A 381 -15.66 0.53 -15.75
C VAL A 381 -15.51 0.96 -17.19
N LYS A 382 -16.61 1.48 -17.78
CA LYS A 382 -16.64 1.98 -19.15
C LYS A 382 -17.16 3.41 -19.20
N ASN A 383 -16.60 4.17 -20.11
CA ASN A 383 -17.12 5.48 -20.51
C ASN A 383 -18.45 5.34 -21.27
N ALA A 384 -19.14 6.45 -21.48
CA ALA A 384 -20.42 6.48 -22.20
C ALA A 384 -20.32 5.97 -23.65
N ASP A 385 -19.16 6.07 -24.28
CA ASP A 385 -18.85 5.59 -25.64
C ASP A 385 -18.45 4.11 -25.69
N GLY A 386 -18.44 3.42 -24.51
CA GLY A 386 -18.08 2.01 -24.37
C GLY A 386 -16.57 1.75 -24.25
N SER A 387 -15.71 2.78 -24.36
CA SER A 387 -14.27 2.66 -24.13
C SER A 387 -13.96 2.36 -22.64
N PRO A 388 -12.80 1.73 -22.33
CA PRO A 388 -12.37 1.56 -20.95
C PRO A 388 -12.31 2.89 -20.20
N GLY A 389 -12.83 2.92 -18.97
CA GLY A 389 -12.68 4.05 -18.06
C GLY A 389 -11.30 4.08 -17.41
N VAL A 390 -11.15 4.95 -16.42
CA VAL A 390 -9.92 5.07 -15.64
C VAL A 390 -10.25 5.24 -14.16
N TRP A 391 -9.34 4.81 -13.27
CA TRP A 391 -9.40 5.15 -11.85
C TRP A 391 -8.36 6.23 -11.56
N THR A 392 -8.81 7.39 -11.14
CA THR A 392 -7.92 8.47 -10.72
C THR A 392 -7.63 8.36 -9.22
N ASP A 393 -6.38 8.58 -8.84
CA ASP A 393 -5.96 8.60 -7.44
C ASP A 393 -6.03 10.04 -6.92
N SER A 394 -7.14 10.40 -6.29
CA SER A 394 -7.34 11.73 -5.69
C SER A 394 -6.34 12.05 -4.58
N ASP A 395 -5.79 11.04 -3.91
CA ASP A 395 -4.78 11.21 -2.86
C ASP A 395 -3.40 11.58 -3.44
N SER A 396 -3.23 11.42 -4.75
CA SER A 396 -2.04 11.87 -5.49
C SER A 396 -2.10 13.33 -5.95
N LYS A 397 -3.06 14.11 -5.44
CA LYS A 397 -3.18 15.55 -5.71
C LYS A 397 -1.88 16.28 -5.35
N PHE A 398 -1.47 17.17 -6.23
CA PHE A 398 -0.33 18.03 -5.98
C PHE A 398 -0.63 19.45 -6.45
N ARG A 399 -0.72 20.42 -5.53
CA ARG A 399 -1.08 21.81 -5.83
C ARG A 399 -2.40 21.90 -6.62
N ASN A 400 -2.36 22.49 -7.82
CA ASN A 400 -3.50 22.62 -8.72
C ASN A 400 -3.73 21.37 -9.57
N ILE A 401 -2.82 20.40 -9.56
CA ILE A 401 -2.96 19.13 -10.27
C ILE A 401 -3.89 18.23 -9.47
N PRO A 402 -5.09 17.88 -9.97
CA PRO A 402 -6.08 17.12 -9.22
C PRO A 402 -5.62 15.69 -8.91
N TYR A 403 -4.77 15.11 -9.74
CA TYR A 403 -4.12 13.82 -9.52
C TYR A 403 -2.84 13.72 -10.35
N THR A 404 -1.83 13.03 -9.86
CA THR A 404 -0.59 12.71 -10.58
C THR A 404 -0.53 11.24 -10.99
N ARG A 405 -1.42 10.41 -10.44
CA ARG A 405 -1.49 8.98 -10.70
C ARG A 405 -2.88 8.56 -11.15
N GLN A 406 -2.89 7.61 -12.07
CA GLN A 406 -4.08 7.04 -12.67
C GLN A 406 -3.85 5.55 -12.96
N THR A 407 -4.92 4.79 -12.95
CA THR A 407 -4.95 3.40 -13.41
C THR A 407 -5.76 3.31 -14.67
N ALA A 408 -5.17 2.76 -15.74
CA ALA A 408 -5.80 2.55 -17.04
C ALA A 408 -5.50 1.12 -17.53
N GLU A 409 -6.36 0.58 -18.39
CA GLU A 409 -6.11 -0.71 -19.03
C GLU A 409 -4.84 -0.70 -19.89
N GLY A 410 -4.11 -1.81 -19.88
CA GLY A 410 -2.85 -1.97 -20.61
C GLY A 410 -1.62 -1.48 -19.84
N GLU A 411 -1.78 -0.64 -18.81
CA GLU A 411 -0.70 -0.04 -18.05
C GLU A 411 -0.58 -0.63 -16.63
N PRO A 412 0.56 -0.41 -15.95
CA PRO A 412 0.70 -0.80 -14.56
C PRO A 412 -0.29 -0.06 -13.65
N LEU A 413 -0.75 -0.74 -12.60
CA LEU A 413 -1.59 -0.16 -11.57
C LEU A 413 -0.97 1.14 -11.01
N ASN A 414 -1.79 2.18 -10.85
CA ASN A 414 -1.42 3.43 -10.19
C ASN A 414 -0.18 4.11 -10.84
N SER A 415 -0.18 4.19 -12.16
CA SER A 415 0.88 4.79 -12.96
C SER A 415 0.84 6.31 -12.96
N TYR A 416 1.99 6.94 -13.19
CA TYR A 416 2.06 8.39 -13.34
C TYR A 416 1.49 8.81 -14.69
N TYR A 417 0.55 9.76 -14.65
CA TYR A 417 -0.07 10.39 -15.80
C TYR A 417 0.08 11.90 -15.69
N LEU A 418 0.93 12.46 -16.53
CA LEU A 418 1.27 13.87 -16.52
C LEU A 418 1.23 14.44 -17.96
N ILE A 419 1.05 15.75 -18.07
CA ILE A 419 1.18 16.45 -19.33
C ILE A 419 2.68 16.57 -19.66
N LYS A 420 3.08 16.02 -20.81
CA LYS A 420 4.48 16.08 -21.25
C LYS A 420 4.79 17.42 -21.90
N THR A 421 6.08 17.78 -21.90
CA THR A 421 6.58 19.01 -22.50
C THR A 421 7.52 18.72 -23.67
N ASP A 422 7.52 19.60 -24.65
CA ASP A 422 8.41 19.62 -25.82
C ASP A 422 9.41 20.79 -25.71
N GLY A 423 10.12 20.85 -24.58
CA GLY A 423 11.12 21.89 -24.31
C GLY A 423 10.55 23.21 -23.78
N ILE A 424 11.26 24.27 -24.06
CA ILE A 424 10.99 25.64 -23.61
C ILE A 424 10.92 26.55 -24.85
N PHE A 425 9.90 27.41 -24.95
CA PHE A 425 9.78 28.40 -26.00
C PHE A 425 11.00 29.35 -26.02
N GLN A 426 11.69 29.46 -27.15
CA GLN A 426 12.89 30.24 -27.26
C GLN A 426 12.63 31.72 -27.62
N SER A 427 11.42 32.03 -28.12
CA SER A 427 11.01 33.39 -28.44
C SER A 427 9.50 33.57 -28.29
N ASP A 428 9.05 34.84 -28.14
CA ASP A 428 7.62 35.16 -28.14
C ASP A 428 6.95 34.84 -29.47
N ALA A 429 7.69 34.93 -30.57
CA ALA A 429 7.20 34.52 -31.88
C ALA A 429 6.92 33.03 -31.97
N GLU A 430 7.80 32.19 -31.39
CA GLU A 430 7.58 30.75 -31.32
C GLU A 430 6.35 30.43 -30.45
N ALA A 431 6.22 31.06 -29.28
CA ALA A 431 5.06 30.88 -28.41
C ALA A 431 3.75 31.34 -29.08
N ALA A 432 3.79 32.41 -29.84
CA ALA A 432 2.66 32.90 -30.60
C ALA A 432 2.29 32.00 -31.80
N ALA A 433 3.27 31.33 -32.40
CA ALA A 433 3.09 30.39 -33.50
C ALA A 433 2.57 29.00 -33.08
N TYR A 434 2.53 28.71 -31.77
CA TYR A 434 1.97 27.46 -31.25
C TYR A 434 0.44 27.53 -31.21
N VAL A 435 -0.17 27.18 -32.35
CA VAL A 435 -1.60 27.35 -32.63
C VAL A 435 -2.25 26.04 -33.05
N ASP A 436 -3.55 25.93 -32.81
CA ASP A 436 -4.39 24.85 -33.33
C ASP A 436 -4.65 24.97 -34.84
N LYS A 437 -5.41 24.03 -35.40
CA LYS A 437 -5.81 24.01 -36.82
C LYS A 437 -6.63 25.23 -37.29
N ASN A 438 -7.17 26.01 -36.31
CA ASN A 438 -7.96 27.22 -36.59
C ASN A 438 -7.13 28.50 -36.39
N GLY A 439 -5.84 28.39 -36.08
CA GLY A 439 -4.94 29.52 -35.82
C GLY A 439 -5.08 30.12 -34.42
N LYS A 440 -5.79 29.46 -33.49
CA LYS A 440 -5.92 29.88 -32.10
C LYS A 440 -4.73 29.35 -31.28
N ARG A 441 -4.15 30.20 -30.43
CA ARG A 441 -3.04 29.78 -29.54
C ARG A 441 -3.48 28.69 -28.58
N ILE A 442 -2.71 27.58 -28.55
CA ILE A 442 -2.91 26.43 -27.66
C ILE A 442 -2.55 26.81 -26.22
N GLN A 443 -1.48 27.58 -26.03
CA GLN A 443 -1.06 28.15 -24.74
C GLN A 443 -1.14 29.67 -24.79
N PRO A 444 -2.29 30.29 -24.47
CA PRO A 444 -2.50 31.72 -24.68
C PRO A 444 -1.61 32.62 -23.83
N ASN A 445 -1.17 32.14 -22.66
CA ASN A 445 -0.36 32.89 -21.70
C ASN A 445 1.15 32.65 -21.84
N ALA A 446 1.57 31.75 -22.72
CA ALA A 446 2.97 31.41 -22.90
C ALA A 446 3.74 32.52 -23.59
N VAL A 447 4.97 32.73 -23.14
CA VAL A 447 5.98 33.63 -23.70
C VAL A 447 7.34 32.93 -23.76
N ALA A 448 8.35 33.61 -24.29
CA ALA A 448 9.71 33.10 -24.31
C ALA A 448 10.17 32.67 -22.88
N GLY A 449 10.74 31.46 -22.77
CA GLY A 449 11.19 30.88 -21.52
C GLY A 449 10.16 30.02 -20.80
N ASP A 450 8.92 29.96 -21.25
CA ASP A 450 7.89 29.08 -20.69
C ASP A 450 7.97 27.66 -21.27
N LEU A 451 7.49 26.67 -20.50
CA LEU A 451 7.37 25.29 -20.98
C LEU A 451 6.35 25.17 -22.13
N LYS A 452 6.73 24.44 -23.16
CA LYS A 452 5.85 24.06 -24.26
C LYS A 452 5.19 22.73 -23.95
N PHE A 453 3.94 22.75 -23.49
CA PHE A 453 3.16 21.55 -23.23
C PHE A 453 2.65 20.91 -24.54
N ILE A 454 2.55 19.58 -24.54
CA ILE A 454 2.09 18.82 -25.70
C ILE A 454 0.57 18.68 -25.65
N ASP A 455 -0.13 19.22 -26.66
CA ASP A 455 -1.54 18.96 -26.96
C ASP A 455 -1.63 17.54 -27.58
N TYR A 456 -1.84 16.53 -26.71
CA TYR A 456 -1.77 15.12 -27.07
C TYR A 456 -2.99 14.67 -27.89
N ASN A 457 -4.17 15.19 -27.55
CA ASN A 457 -5.41 14.83 -28.20
C ASN A 457 -5.71 15.72 -29.43
N ASN A 458 -4.89 16.77 -29.68
CA ASN A 458 -5.01 17.75 -30.77
C ASN A 458 -6.36 18.49 -30.77
N ASP A 459 -6.90 18.82 -29.58
CA ASP A 459 -8.14 19.58 -29.44
C ASP A 459 -7.93 21.10 -29.33
N GLY A 460 -6.68 21.57 -29.35
CA GLY A 460 -6.29 22.98 -29.40
C GLY A 460 -6.21 23.66 -28.04
N LYS A 461 -6.12 22.92 -26.94
CA LYS A 461 -5.92 23.43 -25.60
C LYS A 461 -5.12 22.42 -24.77
N ILE A 462 -4.54 22.86 -23.65
CA ILE A 462 -3.85 21.99 -22.70
C ILE A 462 -4.78 21.75 -21.50
N ASP A 463 -5.22 20.50 -21.32
CA ASP A 463 -6.06 20.10 -20.18
C ASP A 463 -5.77 18.66 -19.71
N ASP A 464 -6.62 18.12 -18.81
CA ASP A 464 -6.43 16.78 -18.25
C ASP A 464 -6.47 15.66 -19.31
N LYS A 465 -7.01 15.92 -20.51
CA LYS A 465 -7.04 14.94 -21.62
C LYS A 465 -5.69 14.78 -22.32
N ASP A 466 -4.75 15.69 -22.08
CA ASP A 466 -3.38 15.64 -22.62
C ASP A 466 -2.43 14.85 -21.73
N ARG A 467 -2.92 14.32 -20.61
CA ARG A 467 -2.13 13.48 -19.71
C ARG A 467 -1.75 12.18 -20.40
N GLN A 468 -0.48 11.84 -20.30
CA GLN A 468 0.11 10.65 -20.89
C GLN A 468 0.77 9.80 -19.82
N TYR A 469 0.86 8.50 -20.08
CA TYR A 469 1.64 7.59 -19.26
C TYR A 469 3.11 8.04 -19.16
N CYS A 470 3.58 8.21 -17.94
CA CYS A 470 4.93 8.65 -17.62
C CYS A 470 5.73 7.64 -16.81
N GLY A 471 5.21 6.42 -16.68
CA GLY A 471 5.84 5.34 -15.93
C GLY A 471 5.14 5.01 -14.62
N SER A 472 5.74 4.15 -13.82
CA SER A 472 5.16 3.64 -12.56
C SER A 472 6.18 3.63 -11.43
N ALA A 473 5.70 3.78 -10.19
CA ALA A 473 6.52 3.61 -9.00
C ALA A 473 6.87 2.13 -8.73
N THR A 474 6.16 1.19 -9.37
CA THR A 474 6.42 -0.24 -9.21
C THR A 474 7.70 -0.63 -9.95
N PRO A 475 8.72 -1.16 -9.26
CA PRO A 475 9.93 -1.63 -9.93
C PRO A 475 9.62 -2.78 -10.89
N LYS A 476 10.22 -2.75 -12.07
CA LYS A 476 10.16 -3.87 -13.03
C LYS A 476 11.24 -4.92 -12.74
N ILE A 477 12.35 -4.50 -12.15
CA ILE A 477 13.49 -5.36 -11.83
C ILE A 477 13.81 -5.19 -10.36
N THR A 478 13.99 -6.31 -9.66
CA THR A 478 14.58 -6.36 -8.33
C THR A 478 15.72 -7.34 -8.34
N TYR A 479 16.81 -7.02 -7.67
CA TYR A 479 17.96 -7.91 -7.59
C TYR A 479 18.67 -7.76 -6.25
N SER A 480 19.31 -8.83 -5.82
CA SER A 480 20.27 -8.79 -4.74
C SER A 480 21.48 -9.66 -5.06
N PHE A 481 22.59 -9.30 -4.46
CA PHE A 481 23.84 -10.02 -4.54
C PHE A 481 24.49 -10.04 -3.16
N SER A 482 24.90 -11.21 -2.71
CA SER A 482 25.60 -11.40 -1.44
C SER A 482 26.83 -12.25 -1.62
N PHE A 483 27.88 -11.95 -0.92
CA PHE A 483 29.05 -12.81 -0.82
C PHE A 483 29.61 -12.79 0.59
N GLY A 484 30.26 -13.86 0.97
CA GLY A 484 30.94 -13.94 2.24
C GLY A 484 32.03 -15.01 2.23
N ALA A 485 32.95 -14.83 3.14
CA ALA A 485 34.07 -15.75 3.31
C ALA A 485 34.39 -15.93 4.80
N THR A 486 34.76 -17.14 5.17
CA THR A 486 35.26 -17.47 6.50
C THR A 486 36.68 -18.02 6.37
N TYR A 487 37.61 -17.37 7.04
CA TYR A 487 38.99 -17.84 7.16
C TYR A 487 39.33 -18.03 8.63
N LYS A 488 39.47 -19.27 9.05
CA LYS A 488 39.69 -19.66 10.45
C LYS A 488 38.61 -19.12 11.37
N LYS A 489 38.94 -18.11 12.20
CA LYS A 489 38.00 -17.47 13.17
C LYS A 489 37.43 -16.16 12.64
N PHE A 490 37.82 -15.71 11.46
CA PHE A 490 37.34 -14.46 10.86
C PHE A 490 36.25 -14.76 9.83
N SER A 491 35.14 -14.08 9.92
CA SER A 491 34.06 -14.15 8.91
C SER A 491 33.74 -12.76 8.41
N PHE A 492 33.57 -12.64 7.10
CA PHE A 492 33.12 -11.43 6.41
C PHE A 492 31.92 -11.76 5.54
N SER A 493 30.94 -10.88 5.52
CA SER A 493 29.83 -10.95 4.55
C SER A 493 29.40 -9.55 4.13
N ALA A 494 28.98 -9.42 2.87
CA ALA A 494 28.39 -8.21 2.33
C ALA A 494 27.16 -8.58 1.50
N MET A 495 26.15 -7.71 1.53
CA MET A 495 24.93 -7.83 0.76
C MET A 495 24.60 -6.50 0.07
N PHE A 496 24.24 -6.59 -1.19
CA PHE A 496 23.79 -5.47 -2.02
C PHE A 496 22.41 -5.79 -2.56
N GLN A 497 21.56 -4.79 -2.61
CA GLN A 497 20.24 -4.92 -3.22
C GLN A 497 19.93 -3.69 -4.06
N GLY A 498 19.13 -3.86 -5.08
CA GLY A 498 18.73 -2.78 -5.95
C GLY A 498 17.43 -3.05 -6.66
N VAL A 499 16.85 -1.96 -7.17
CA VAL A 499 15.63 -1.98 -7.98
C VAL A 499 15.86 -1.21 -9.26
N GLY A 500 15.15 -1.60 -10.33
CA GLY A 500 15.22 -0.92 -11.64
C GLY A 500 13.85 -0.75 -12.26
N GLY A 501 13.72 0.25 -13.13
CA GLY A 501 12.50 0.51 -13.87
C GLY A 501 11.37 1.15 -13.06
N ALA A 502 11.63 1.59 -11.81
CA ALA A 502 10.72 2.42 -11.03
C ALA A 502 10.96 3.90 -11.32
N GLN A 503 9.90 4.69 -11.25
CA GLN A 503 9.96 6.14 -11.37
C GLN A 503 9.33 6.82 -10.15
N ALA A 504 9.72 8.05 -9.87
CA ALA A 504 9.16 8.85 -8.80
C ALA A 504 8.81 10.24 -9.31
N PHE A 505 7.66 10.76 -8.89
CA PHE A 505 7.29 12.15 -9.14
C PHE A 505 8.08 13.06 -8.21
N TYR A 506 8.94 13.90 -8.80
CA TYR A 506 9.79 14.82 -8.03
C TYR A 506 9.05 16.12 -7.71
N ALA A 507 8.07 16.05 -6.83
CA ALA A 507 7.23 17.18 -6.42
C ALA A 507 8.03 18.37 -5.86
N ALA A 508 9.13 18.13 -5.15
CA ALA A 508 9.94 19.18 -4.57
C ALA A 508 10.52 20.14 -5.62
N LYS A 509 10.72 19.68 -6.87
CA LYS A 509 11.23 20.51 -7.98
C LYS A 509 10.37 21.75 -8.20
N SER A 510 9.06 21.65 -8.09
CA SER A 510 8.13 22.75 -8.27
C SER A 510 8.24 23.85 -7.20
N VAL A 511 8.78 23.51 -6.03
CA VAL A 511 9.00 24.46 -4.92
C VAL A 511 10.40 25.07 -4.98
N ILE A 512 11.42 24.22 -5.12
CA ILE A 512 12.82 24.64 -4.99
C ILE A 512 13.37 25.36 -6.22
N LEU A 513 12.74 25.21 -7.38
CA LEU A 513 13.10 25.88 -8.66
C LEU A 513 12.07 26.92 -9.10
N SER A 514 10.96 27.10 -8.39
CA SER A 514 9.92 28.09 -8.70
C SER A 514 10.12 29.38 -7.90
N ASP A 515 9.80 30.51 -8.49
CA ASP A 515 9.72 31.81 -7.79
C ASP A 515 8.26 32.20 -7.48
N ALA A 516 7.29 31.51 -8.04
CA ALA A 516 5.87 31.77 -7.84
C ALA A 516 5.33 31.33 -6.46
N ASP A 517 6.10 30.58 -5.69
CA ASP A 517 5.61 29.87 -4.51
C ASP A 517 6.13 30.47 -3.18
N GLY A 518 6.09 31.79 -3.09
CA GLY A 518 6.32 32.50 -1.84
C GLY A 518 7.77 32.46 -1.33
N ASN A 519 7.92 32.63 -0.04
CA ASN A 519 9.22 32.92 0.61
C ASN A 519 9.97 31.66 1.08
N PHE A 520 10.11 30.66 0.23
CA PHE A 520 10.89 29.46 0.53
C PHE A 520 12.34 29.60 0.09
N ASN A 521 13.26 28.90 0.77
CA ASN A 521 14.63 28.78 0.31
C ASN A 521 14.68 28.02 -1.03
N ARG A 522 15.50 28.53 -1.95
CA ARG A 522 15.72 27.95 -3.28
C ARG A 522 17.06 27.24 -3.34
N VAL A 523 17.18 26.31 -4.28
CA VAL A 523 18.49 25.72 -4.61
C VAL A 523 19.24 26.61 -5.60
N LYS A 524 20.59 26.52 -5.61
CA LYS A 524 21.42 27.31 -6.52
C LYS A 524 21.09 27.10 -8.00
N ASP A 525 20.54 25.93 -8.35
CA ASP A 525 20.15 25.60 -9.73
C ASP A 525 19.12 26.56 -10.32
N ILE A 526 18.35 27.27 -9.49
CA ILE A 526 17.41 28.31 -9.96
C ILE A 526 18.13 29.43 -10.73
N LEU A 527 19.42 29.67 -10.44
CA LEU A 527 20.24 30.64 -11.16
C LEU A 527 20.51 30.23 -12.61
N ASN A 528 20.30 28.96 -12.94
CA ASN A 528 20.39 28.42 -14.28
C ASN A 528 19.04 28.45 -15.05
N ALA A 529 18.02 29.14 -14.53
CA ALA A 529 16.76 29.30 -15.22
C ALA A 529 16.97 29.93 -16.63
N TRP A 530 16.04 29.60 -17.53
CA TRP A 530 16.07 30.13 -18.88
C TRP A 530 16.10 31.68 -18.89
N SER A 531 16.94 32.22 -19.72
CA SER A 531 17.02 33.63 -20.06
C SER A 531 17.53 33.76 -21.51
N PRO A 532 17.40 34.92 -22.15
CA PRO A 532 17.97 35.13 -23.50
C PRO A 532 19.47 34.85 -23.63
N THR A 533 20.18 34.95 -22.51
CA THR A 533 21.64 34.66 -22.42
C THR A 533 21.91 33.18 -21.96
N ASN A 534 20.90 32.44 -21.58
CA ASN A 534 20.97 31.03 -21.17
C ASN A 534 19.84 30.21 -21.80
N ALA A 535 19.76 30.23 -23.12
CA ALA A 535 18.68 29.62 -23.89
C ALA A 535 18.69 28.07 -23.87
N SER A 536 19.82 27.46 -23.49
CA SER A 536 19.95 25.99 -23.40
C SER A 536 19.47 25.40 -22.06
N SER A 537 18.95 26.24 -21.15
CA SER A 537 18.43 25.79 -19.86
C SER A 537 17.25 24.84 -20.02
N ASN A 538 17.16 23.85 -19.15
CA ASN A 538 15.99 22.96 -18.97
C ASN A 538 15.09 23.39 -17.79
N ILE A 539 15.41 24.53 -17.15
CA ILE A 539 14.60 25.16 -16.10
C ILE A 539 13.88 26.33 -16.76
N PRO A 540 12.53 26.40 -16.75
CA PRO A 540 11.82 27.50 -17.37
C PRO A 540 12.16 28.85 -16.73
N ARG A 541 11.78 29.94 -17.39
CA ARG A 541 11.99 31.29 -16.86
C ARG A 541 11.35 31.45 -15.48
N LEU A 542 11.94 32.27 -14.66
CA LEU A 542 11.38 32.61 -13.35
C LEU A 542 10.20 33.60 -13.53
N SER A 543 9.12 33.35 -12.84
CA SER A 543 7.93 34.19 -12.84
C SER A 543 7.22 34.11 -11.51
N MET A 544 6.96 35.25 -10.88
CA MET A 544 6.25 35.32 -9.61
C MET A 544 4.79 34.85 -9.69
N ASN A 545 4.16 34.99 -10.85
CA ASN A 545 2.74 34.65 -11.06
C ASN A 545 2.52 33.35 -11.84
N ASP A 546 3.55 32.78 -12.43
CA ASP A 546 3.55 31.55 -13.25
C ASP A 546 2.29 31.37 -14.12
N PRO A 547 1.95 32.32 -15.03
CA PRO A 547 0.68 32.30 -15.75
C PRO A 547 0.57 31.14 -16.75
N ASN A 548 1.69 30.52 -17.10
CA ASN A 548 1.76 29.32 -17.97
C ASN A 548 1.77 28.02 -17.18
N SER A 549 1.71 28.07 -15.85
CA SER A 549 1.75 26.88 -14.97
C SER A 549 2.99 26.00 -15.17
N ASN A 550 4.18 26.62 -15.35
CA ASN A 550 5.44 25.91 -15.56
C ASN A 550 5.84 25.02 -14.37
N PHE A 551 5.34 25.34 -13.16
CA PHE A 551 5.68 24.68 -11.90
C PHE A 551 4.46 24.16 -11.12
N SER A 552 3.27 24.21 -11.69
CA SER A 552 2.04 23.83 -11.00
C SER A 552 1.26 22.71 -11.70
#